data_1179ea75f70ed872e858c361c365c296
#
_entry.id   1179ea75f70ed872e858c361c365c296
#
_cell.length_a   1.000
_cell.length_b   1.000
_cell.length_c   1.000
_cell.angle_alpha   90.00
_cell.angle_beta   90.00
_cell.angle_gamma   90.00
#
_symmetry.space_group_name_H-M   'P 1'
#
loop_
_entity.id
_entity.type
_entity.pdbx_description
1 polymer ?
#
loop_
_entity_poly.entity_id
_entity_poly.type
_entity_poly.pdbx_seq_one_letter_code
_entity_poly.pdbx_strand_id
1 'polypeptide(L)'
;MAGIPTFTTTCLNCGAPLNGQFCASCGQNHRHERLSVTDWLGDVVGGITNLESRILHTIFDLTRRPGAMVRDYVEGRRARYISPARYALATCALWWLAVSLNPESSALWWVEYGQLINLASLPVIALFVQLPFAGSGRNYAEYLAFMFFVSGHAFLWRVLLALSAFVDAPALVVSIFDQVLFLAYFVWALWGFYRGRVRLLALRIVGGVLGLLIVGGALNLALMLWAPR
;
A
#
# COMPACT_ATOMS: atom_id res chain seq x y z
N MET A 1 34.09 8.09 2.63
CA MET A 1 34.39 6.71 3.06
C MET A 1 33.12 5.90 2.88
N ALA A 2 33.04 5.06 1.84
CA ALA A 2 31.90 4.18 1.61
C ALA A 2 31.94 3.08 2.70
N GLY A 3 30.89 3.02 3.54
CA GLY A 3 30.76 1.99 4.57
C GLY A 3 30.75 0.62 3.92
N ILE A 4 31.55 -0.30 4.43
CA ILE A 4 31.56 -1.71 4.04
C ILE A 4 30.15 -2.26 4.33
N PRO A 5 29.43 -2.83 3.35
CA PRO A 5 28.11 -3.40 3.60
C PRO A 5 28.26 -4.55 4.61
N THR A 6 27.64 -4.43 5.77
CA THR A 6 27.52 -5.51 6.74
C THR A 6 26.61 -6.57 6.17
N PHE A 7 27.16 -7.63 5.61
CA PHE A 7 26.39 -8.77 5.16
C PHE A 7 25.90 -9.55 6.38
N THR A 8 24.59 -9.64 6.55
CA THR A 8 24.00 -10.60 7.48
C THR A 8 24.38 -12.01 7.01
N THR A 9 24.81 -12.86 7.93
CA THR A 9 25.22 -14.24 7.61
C THR A 9 24.02 -15.14 7.29
N THR A 10 22.80 -14.66 7.53
CA THR A 10 21.56 -15.40 7.37
C THR A 10 20.51 -14.61 6.58
N CYS A 11 19.72 -15.30 5.77
CA CYS A 11 18.65 -14.73 4.98
C CYS A 11 17.51 -14.20 5.85
N LEU A 12 17.14 -12.93 5.73
CA LEU A 12 16.04 -12.32 6.47
C LEU A 12 14.67 -12.94 6.15
N ASN A 13 14.51 -13.58 4.98
CA ASN A 13 13.25 -14.18 4.57
C ASN A 13 13.09 -15.63 5.08
N CYS A 14 14.11 -16.49 4.91
CA CYS A 14 14.00 -17.93 5.20
C CYS A 14 14.97 -18.44 6.27
N GLY A 15 15.87 -17.59 6.79
CA GLY A 15 16.86 -17.98 7.81
C GLY A 15 18.03 -18.82 7.30
N ALA A 16 18.08 -19.20 6.02
CA ALA A 16 19.18 -19.97 5.45
C ALA A 16 20.50 -19.20 5.46
N PRO A 17 21.67 -19.87 5.57
CA PRO A 17 22.96 -19.23 5.48
C PRO A 17 23.18 -18.62 4.09
N LEU A 18 23.87 -17.48 4.06
CA LEU A 18 24.11 -16.71 2.85
C LEU A 18 25.54 -16.85 2.39
N ASN A 19 25.71 -17.26 1.12
CA ASN A 19 27.00 -17.39 0.48
C ASN A 19 27.17 -16.48 -0.76
N GLY A 20 26.32 -15.44 -0.90
CA GLY A 20 26.36 -14.53 -2.04
C GLY A 20 25.24 -13.49 -2.04
N GLN A 21 25.08 -12.79 -3.15
CA GLN A 21 24.10 -11.71 -3.31
C GLN A 21 22.64 -12.18 -3.26
N PHE A 22 22.37 -13.43 -3.63
CA PHE A 22 21.05 -14.05 -3.61
C PHE A 22 21.04 -15.26 -2.69
N CYS A 23 19.95 -15.44 -1.96
CA CYS A 23 19.73 -16.63 -1.16
C CYS A 23 19.49 -17.85 -2.05
N ALA A 24 20.29 -18.91 -1.89
CA ALA A 24 20.14 -20.14 -2.66
C ALA A 24 18.82 -20.89 -2.39
N SER A 25 18.22 -20.69 -1.20
CA SER A 25 16.99 -21.39 -0.80
C SER A 25 15.70 -20.66 -1.24
N CYS A 26 15.67 -19.33 -1.25
CA CYS A 26 14.44 -18.56 -1.55
C CYS A 26 14.59 -17.48 -2.63
N GLY A 27 15.78 -17.31 -3.20
CA GLY A 27 16.06 -16.36 -4.27
C GLY A 27 16.04 -14.88 -3.84
N GLN A 28 15.90 -14.58 -2.53
CA GLN A 28 15.88 -13.19 -2.09
C GLN A 28 17.23 -12.51 -2.29
N ASN A 29 17.19 -11.29 -2.85
CA ASN A 29 18.38 -10.45 -2.98
C ASN A 29 18.70 -9.80 -1.62
N HIS A 30 19.99 -9.83 -1.23
CA HIS A 30 20.48 -9.36 0.07
C HIS A 30 21.06 -7.97 0.07
N ARG A 31 21.10 -7.27 -1.05
CA ARG A 31 21.71 -5.95 -1.14
C ARG A 31 21.12 -4.90 -0.18
N HIS A 32 19.91 -5.15 0.36
CA HIS A 32 19.16 -4.11 1.05
C HIS A 32 18.60 -4.62 2.38
N GLU A 33 19.28 -4.32 3.46
CA GLU A 33 18.80 -4.62 4.82
C GLU A 33 17.59 -3.75 5.19
N ARG A 34 17.60 -2.47 4.81
CA ARG A 34 16.53 -1.53 5.08
C ARG A 34 15.92 -0.99 3.78
N LEU A 35 14.60 -0.82 3.78
CA LEU A 35 13.89 -0.32 2.61
C LEU A 35 14.33 1.12 2.30
N SER A 36 14.75 1.38 1.05
CA SER A 36 15.00 2.71 0.51
C SER A 36 14.09 3.00 -0.68
N VAL A 37 13.82 4.28 -0.94
CA VAL A 37 12.97 4.69 -2.07
C VAL A 37 13.62 4.34 -3.41
N THR A 38 14.94 4.45 -3.52
CA THR A 38 15.70 4.14 -4.74
C THR A 38 15.64 2.66 -5.12
N ASP A 39 15.75 1.76 -4.12
CA ASP A 39 15.67 0.32 -4.33
C ASP A 39 14.27 -0.08 -4.79
N TRP A 40 13.28 0.54 -4.19
CA TRP A 40 11.88 0.33 -4.51
C TRP A 40 11.52 0.76 -5.95
N LEU A 41 12.05 1.90 -6.45
CA LEU A 41 11.91 2.31 -7.84
C LEU A 41 12.58 1.33 -8.80
N GLY A 42 13.75 0.79 -8.43
CA GLY A 42 14.43 -0.27 -9.19
C GLY A 42 13.61 -1.55 -9.32
N ASP A 43 12.90 -1.95 -8.27
CA ASP A 43 12.02 -3.12 -8.28
C ASP A 43 10.79 -2.95 -9.18
N VAL A 44 10.33 -1.73 -9.42
CA VAL A 44 9.21 -1.47 -10.35
C VAL A 44 9.58 -1.85 -11.80
N VAL A 45 10.84 -1.67 -12.19
CA VAL A 45 11.33 -1.92 -13.55
C VAL A 45 11.82 -3.37 -13.76
N GLY A 46 12.27 -4.06 -12.69
CA GLY A 46 12.87 -5.40 -12.76
C GLY A 46 11.86 -6.56 -12.87
N GLY A 47 12.07 -7.46 -13.81
CA GLY A 47 11.59 -8.80 -14.07
C GLY A 47 10.23 -9.34 -13.55
N ILE A 48 9.52 -10.01 -14.48
CA ILE A 48 8.13 -10.51 -14.34
C ILE A 48 8.06 -11.99 -13.87
N THR A 49 9.15 -12.60 -13.47
CA THR A 49 9.18 -14.04 -13.12
C THR A 49 8.50 -14.33 -11.78
N ASN A 50 7.59 -15.31 -11.76
CA ASN A 50 6.79 -15.78 -10.61
C ASN A 50 5.81 -14.75 -10.03
N LEU A 51 5.20 -13.91 -10.87
CA LEU A 51 4.31 -12.85 -10.44
C LEU A 51 3.00 -13.40 -9.82
N GLU A 52 2.44 -14.47 -10.40
CA GLU A 52 1.12 -14.99 -10.01
C GLU A 52 1.08 -15.46 -8.55
N SER A 53 2.02 -16.29 -8.12
CA SER A 53 2.06 -16.79 -6.75
C SER A 53 2.28 -15.66 -5.72
N ARG A 54 3.12 -14.68 -6.05
CA ARG A 54 3.40 -13.52 -5.17
C ARG A 54 2.19 -12.61 -5.04
N ILE A 55 1.42 -12.38 -6.11
CA ILE A 55 0.18 -11.60 -6.06
C ILE A 55 -0.83 -12.28 -5.14
N LEU A 56 -1.09 -13.57 -5.32
CA LEU A 56 -2.04 -14.33 -4.50
C LEU A 56 -1.64 -14.33 -3.02
N HIS A 57 -0.36 -14.55 -2.70
CA HIS A 57 0.13 -14.46 -1.33
C HIS A 57 -0.04 -13.05 -0.75
N THR A 58 0.21 -12.01 -1.54
CA THR A 58 0.03 -10.62 -1.11
C THR A 58 -1.42 -10.32 -0.81
N ILE A 59 -2.35 -10.69 -1.70
CA ILE A 59 -3.80 -10.51 -1.51
C ILE A 59 -4.26 -11.23 -0.24
N PHE A 60 -3.92 -12.51 -0.11
CA PHE A 60 -4.35 -13.32 1.02
C PHE A 60 -3.85 -12.78 2.37
N ASP A 61 -2.57 -12.44 2.46
CA ASP A 61 -1.97 -11.94 3.68
C ASP A 61 -2.45 -10.51 4.03
N LEU A 62 -2.68 -9.63 3.03
CA LEU A 62 -3.29 -8.32 3.24
C LEU A 62 -4.74 -8.42 3.71
N THR A 63 -5.50 -9.40 3.22
CA THR A 63 -6.88 -9.63 3.68
C THR A 63 -6.93 -10.12 5.12
N ARG A 64 -5.99 -10.98 5.56
CA ARG A 64 -6.06 -11.64 6.88
C ARG A 64 -5.28 -10.93 7.97
N ARG A 65 -4.15 -10.29 7.63
CA ARG A 65 -3.21 -9.71 8.59
C ARG A 65 -2.46 -8.50 7.98
N PRO A 66 -3.17 -7.44 7.55
CA PRO A 66 -2.60 -6.37 6.73
C PRO A 66 -1.36 -5.73 7.35
N GLY A 67 -1.45 -5.30 8.58
CA GLY A 67 -0.33 -4.63 9.26
C GLY A 67 0.86 -5.56 9.53
N ALA A 68 0.60 -6.84 9.83
CA ALA A 68 1.67 -7.82 10.04
C ALA A 68 2.39 -8.14 8.72
N MET A 69 1.64 -8.28 7.62
CA MET A 69 2.22 -8.51 6.29
C MET A 69 3.13 -7.35 5.87
N VAL A 70 2.64 -6.10 5.98
CA VAL A 70 3.46 -4.93 5.64
C VAL A 70 4.70 -4.83 6.54
N ARG A 71 4.55 -5.11 7.83
CA ARG A 71 5.68 -5.17 8.75
C ARG A 71 6.71 -6.22 8.32
N ASP A 72 6.26 -7.45 7.99
CA ASP A 72 7.14 -8.51 7.50
C ASP A 72 7.91 -8.07 6.25
N TYR A 73 7.23 -7.38 5.32
CA TYR A 73 7.84 -6.86 4.11
C TYR A 73 8.93 -5.81 4.38
N VAL A 74 8.66 -4.81 5.23
CA VAL A 74 9.62 -3.74 5.53
C VAL A 74 10.77 -4.24 6.41
N GLU A 75 10.55 -5.28 7.22
CA GLU A 75 11.58 -5.97 8.01
C GLU A 75 12.45 -6.94 7.18
N GLY A 76 12.22 -7.01 5.85
CA GLY A 76 13.09 -7.72 4.91
C GLY A 76 12.57 -9.07 4.41
N ARG A 77 11.38 -9.52 4.82
CA ARG A 77 10.73 -10.75 4.31
C ARG A 77 9.96 -10.48 3.04
N ARG A 78 10.67 -10.29 1.91
CA ARG A 78 10.10 -9.77 0.64
C ARG A 78 9.90 -10.83 -0.44
N ALA A 79 10.60 -11.97 -0.37
CA ALA A 79 10.67 -12.93 -1.47
C ALA A 79 9.29 -13.46 -1.92
N ARG A 80 8.34 -13.58 -0.98
CA ARG A 80 7.00 -14.12 -1.24
C ARG A 80 5.95 -13.08 -1.64
N TYR A 81 6.30 -11.79 -1.61
CA TYR A 81 5.37 -10.71 -1.88
C TYR A 81 5.75 -9.94 -3.15
N ILE A 82 4.75 -9.35 -3.80
CA ILE A 82 4.96 -8.39 -4.88
C ILE A 82 5.40 -7.04 -4.29
N SER A 83 6.14 -6.23 -5.07
CA SER A 83 6.50 -4.88 -4.59
C SER A 83 5.27 -3.99 -4.41
N PRO A 84 5.26 -3.07 -3.41
CA PRO A 84 4.08 -2.27 -3.06
C PRO A 84 3.51 -1.49 -4.22
N ALA A 85 4.37 -0.81 -5.04
CA ALA A 85 3.89 -0.03 -6.17
C ALA A 85 3.31 -0.90 -7.28
N ARG A 86 3.96 -2.02 -7.61
CA ARG A 86 3.40 -2.95 -8.61
C ARG A 86 2.04 -3.46 -8.18
N TYR A 87 1.88 -3.79 -6.90
CA TYR A 87 0.61 -4.20 -6.35
C TYR A 87 -0.46 -3.12 -6.50
N ALA A 88 -0.16 -1.89 -6.06
CA ALA A 88 -1.10 -0.78 -6.13
C ALA A 88 -1.44 -0.39 -7.58
N LEU A 89 -0.45 -0.38 -8.48
CA LEU A 89 -0.67 -0.12 -9.91
C LEU A 89 -1.56 -1.19 -10.56
N ALA A 90 -1.28 -2.47 -10.29
CA ALA A 90 -2.06 -3.57 -10.86
C ALA A 90 -3.51 -3.55 -10.38
N THR A 91 -3.73 -3.32 -9.08
CA THR A 91 -5.08 -3.26 -8.49
C THR A 91 -5.83 -1.99 -8.89
N CYS A 92 -5.13 -0.85 -9.06
CA CYS A 92 -5.70 0.38 -9.61
C CYS A 92 -6.14 0.19 -11.07
N ALA A 93 -5.32 -0.46 -11.90
CA ALA A 93 -5.66 -0.77 -13.28
C ALA A 93 -6.86 -1.73 -13.38
N LEU A 94 -6.93 -2.73 -12.50
CA LEU A 94 -8.07 -3.63 -12.42
C LEU A 94 -9.36 -2.90 -12.03
N TRP A 95 -9.29 -1.99 -11.06
CA TRP A 95 -10.42 -1.16 -10.68
C TRP A 95 -10.84 -0.24 -11.82
N TRP A 96 -9.89 0.43 -12.48
CA TRP A 96 -10.17 1.28 -13.64
C TRP A 96 -10.88 0.51 -14.76
N LEU A 97 -10.40 -0.71 -15.07
CA LEU A 97 -11.05 -1.59 -16.03
C LEU A 97 -12.50 -1.91 -15.62
N ALA A 98 -12.72 -2.28 -14.35
CA ALA A 98 -14.04 -2.62 -13.84
C ALA A 98 -15.04 -1.45 -13.98
N VAL A 99 -14.59 -0.22 -13.73
CA VAL A 99 -15.40 0.98 -13.87
C VAL A 99 -15.64 1.32 -15.34
N SER A 100 -14.66 1.16 -16.21
CA SER A 100 -14.78 1.43 -17.64
C SER A 100 -15.79 0.52 -18.35
N LEU A 101 -16.08 -0.65 -17.76
CA LEU A 101 -17.12 -1.55 -18.25
C LEU A 101 -18.55 -1.10 -17.88
N ASN A 102 -18.69 -0.11 -17.00
CA ASN A 102 -19.98 0.46 -16.64
C ASN A 102 -20.20 1.79 -17.38
N PRO A 103 -21.14 1.85 -18.36
CA PRO A 103 -21.34 3.03 -19.21
C PRO A 103 -21.73 4.31 -18.44
N GLU A 104 -22.47 4.18 -17.34
CA GLU A 104 -22.92 5.33 -16.54
C GLU A 104 -21.77 5.96 -15.73
N SER A 105 -20.82 5.17 -15.29
CA SER A 105 -19.68 5.66 -14.51
C SER A 105 -18.56 6.26 -15.37
N SER A 106 -18.44 5.85 -16.63
CA SER A 106 -17.39 6.31 -17.55
C SER A 106 -17.57 7.78 -18.00
N ALA A 107 -18.76 8.37 -17.81
CA ALA A 107 -19.02 9.77 -18.15
C ALA A 107 -18.43 10.78 -17.15
N LEU A 108 -17.92 10.33 -16.00
CA LEU A 108 -17.47 11.18 -14.92
C LEU A 108 -15.92 11.16 -14.83
N TRP A 109 -15.28 12.25 -15.26
CA TRP A 109 -13.81 12.35 -15.27
C TRP A 109 -13.14 12.04 -13.92
N TRP A 110 -13.75 12.33 -12.76
CA TRP A 110 -13.21 11.99 -11.44
C TRP A 110 -13.23 10.49 -11.17
N VAL A 111 -14.09 9.73 -11.82
CA VAL A 111 -14.09 8.27 -11.78
C VAL A 111 -12.91 7.76 -12.60
N GLU A 112 -12.65 8.37 -13.75
CA GLU A 112 -11.57 8.00 -14.65
C GLU A 112 -10.19 8.36 -14.09
N TYR A 113 -10.02 9.60 -13.65
CA TYR A 113 -8.69 10.12 -13.23
C TYR A 113 -8.49 10.18 -11.73
N GLY A 114 -9.56 10.23 -10.93
CA GLY A 114 -9.50 10.40 -9.48
C GLY A 114 -8.65 9.34 -8.78
N GLN A 115 -8.64 8.11 -9.27
CA GLN A 115 -7.85 7.04 -8.66
C GLN A 115 -6.37 7.11 -9.01
N LEU A 116 -6.02 7.56 -10.21
CA LEU A 116 -4.64 7.85 -10.57
C LEU A 116 -4.08 9.00 -9.72
N ILE A 117 -4.90 10.02 -9.48
CA ILE A 117 -4.54 11.15 -8.62
C ILE A 117 -4.43 10.70 -7.16
N ASN A 118 -5.34 9.87 -6.67
CA ASN A 118 -5.22 9.25 -5.35
C ASN A 118 -3.93 8.43 -5.22
N LEU A 119 -3.60 7.62 -6.22
CA LEU A 119 -2.35 6.84 -6.24
C LEU A 119 -1.11 7.75 -6.27
N ALA A 120 -1.12 8.81 -7.09
CA ALA A 120 -0.05 9.79 -7.16
C ALA A 120 0.10 10.62 -5.88
N SER A 121 -0.97 10.76 -5.09
CA SER A 121 -0.95 11.49 -3.82
C SER A 121 -0.39 10.68 -2.64
N LEU A 122 -0.28 9.36 -2.77
CA LEU A 122 0.19 8.49 -1.67
C LEU A 122 1.54 8.91 -1.08
N PRO A 123 2.54 9.38 -1.84
CA PRO A 123 3.78 9.91 -1.27
C PRO A 123 3.55 11.07 -0.30
N VAL A 124 2.66 12.01 -0.65
CA VAL A 124 2.32 13.14 0.21
C VAL A 124 1.57 12.67 1.46
N ILE A 125 0.57 11.83 1.28
CA ILE A 125 -0.21 11.25 2.40
C ILE A 125 0.70 10.48 3.35
N ALA A 126 1.66 9.70 2.84
CA ALA A 126 2.61 8.95 3.66
C ALA A 126 3.44 9.85 4.59
N LEU A 127 3.83 11.06 4.15
CA LEU A 127 4.50 12.05 5.00
C LEU A 127 3.62 12.45 6.20
N PHE A 128 2.34 12.75 5.95
CA PHE A 128 1.43 13.17 7.01
C PHE A 128 1.05 12.03 7.96
N VAL A 129 0.88 10.81 7.43
CA VAL A 129 0.66 9.61 8.26
C VAL A 129 1.88 9.30 9.13
N GLN A 130 3.10 9.61 8.68
CA GLN A 130 4.33 9.42 9.44
C GLN A 130 4.45 10.36 10.65
N LEU A 131 3.96 11.60 10.56
CA LEU A 131 4.19 12.64 11.56
C LEU A 131 3.83 12.22 13.00
N PRO A 132 2.64 11.64 13.28
CA PRO A 132 2.29 11.18 14.62
C PRO A 132 3.19 10.06 15.16
N PHE A 133 3.88 9.38 14.26
CA PHE A 133 4.77 8.26 14.58
C PHE A 133 6.26 8.65 14.58
N ALA A 134 6.58 9.94 14.58
CA ALA A 134 7.95 10.41 14.70
C ALA A 134 8.64 9.76 15.90
N GLY A 135 9.88 9.32 15.73
CA GLY A 135 10.64 8.57 16.75
C GLY A 135 10.28 7.09 16.88
N SER A 136 9.39 6.54 16.05
CA SER A 136 9.08 5.09 16.05
C SER A 136 10.18 4.19 15.47
N GLY A 137 11.24 4.79 14.91
CA GLY A 137 12.33 4.08 14.24
C GLY A 137 12.02 3.67 12.79
N ARG A 138 10.82 3.90 12.31
CA ARG A 138 10.42 3.66 10.90
C ARG A 138 10.84 4.84 10.02
N ASN A 139 11.30 4.54 8.78
CA ASN A 139 11.65 5.56 7.79
C ASN A 139 10.48 5.85 6.82
N TYR A 140 10.61 6.92 6.05
CA TYR A 140 9.59 7.35 5.07
C TYR A 140 9.26 6.26 4.04
N ALA A 141 10.26 5.53 3.53
CA ALA A 141 10.03 4.46 2.54
C ALA A 141 9.16 3.32 3.10
N GLU A 142 9.26 3.04 4.40
CA GLU A 142 8.43 2.05 5.08
C GLU A 142 6.95 2.49 5.19
N TYR A 143 6.71 3.80 5.43
CA TYR A 143 5.35 4.37 5.37
C TYR A 143 4.80 4.42 3.96
N LEU A 144 5.64 4.74 3.00
CA LEU A 144 5.26 4.75 1.60
C LEU A 144 4.86 3.34 1.14
N ALA A 145 5.64 2.30 1.49
CA ALA A 145 5.28 0.92 1.24
C ALA A 145 3.95 0.53 1.92
N PHE A 146 3.76 0.97 3.19
CA PHE A 146 2.51 0.76 3.91
C PHE A 146 1.31 1.37 3.15
N MET A 147 1.42 2.63 2.73
CA MET A 147 0.34 3.32 2.00
C MET A 147 0.01 2.64 0.67
N PHE A 148 1.03 2.22 -0.09
CA PHE A 148 0.80 1.52 -1.36
C PHE A 148 0.13 0.16 -1.18
N PHE A 149 0.50 -0.62 -0.18
CA PHE A 149 -0.16 -1.90 0.09
C PHE A 149 -1.61 -1.71 0.54
N VAL A 150 -1.84 -0.81 1.50
CA VAL A 150 -3.18 -0.57 2.06
C VAL A 150 -4.12 0.02 1.02
N SER A 151 -3.69 1.05 0.27
CA SER A 151 -4.49 1.65 -0.78
C SER A 151 -4.67 0.72 -1.98
N GLY A 152 -3.63 -0.01 -2.37
CA GLY A 152 -3.72 -1.04 -3.41
C GLY A 152 -4.74 -2.12 -3.06
N HIS A 153 -4.80 -2.55 -1.80
CA HIS A 153 -5.79 -3.52 -1.37
C HIS A 153 -7.21 -2.94 -1.36
N ALA A 154 -7.35 -1.64 -1.07
CA ALA A 154 -8.63 -0.95 -1.17
C ALA A 154 -9.18 -0.96 -2.60
N PHE A 155 -8.35 -0.85 -3.63
CA PHE A 155 -8.83 -0.98 -5.02
C PHE A 155 -9.46 -2.34 -5.31
N LEU A 156 -9.00 -3.43 -4.69
CA LEU A 156 -9.60 -4.75 -4.92
C LEU A 156 -11.04 -4.84 -4.42
N TRP A 157 -11.33 -4.39 -3.20
CA TRP A 157 -12.74 -4.45 -2.76
C TRP A 157 -13.60 -3.42 -3.48
N ARG A 158 -13.03 -2.31 -3.95
CA ARG A 158 -13.76 -1.35 -4.81
C ARG A 158 -14.18 -1.96 -6.14
N VAL A 159 -13.37 -2.88 -6.70
CA VAL A 159 -13.80 -3.70 -7.84
C VAL A 159 -15.08 -4.47 -7.50
N LEU A 160 -15.16 -5.07 -6.30
CA LEU A 160 -16.36 -5.76 -5.85
C LEU A 160 -17.52 -4.79 -5.60
N LEU A 161 -17.24 -3.62 -5.04
CA LEU A 161 -18.27 -2.57 -4.86
C LEU A 161 -18.79 -2.01 -6.19
N ALA A 162 -17.99 -2.00 -7.25
CA ALA A 162 -18.45 -1.61 -8.57
C ALA A 162 -19.59 -2.51 -9.08
N LEU A 163 -19.67 -3.75 -8.59
CA LEU A 163 -20.79 -4.65 -8.89
C LEU A 163 -22.11 -4.20 -8.25
N SER A 164 -22.07 -3.29 -7.26
CA SER A 164 -23.29 -2.70 -6.67
C SER A 164 -24.12 -1.88 -7.67
N ALA A 165 -23.51 -1.41 -8.76
CA ALA A 165 -24.22 -0.77 -9.86
C ALA A 165 -25.26 -1.69 -10.52
N PHE A 166 -25.09 -3.02 -10.45
CA PHE A 166 -26.07 -3.98 -10.97
C PHE A 166 -27.24 -4.25 -10.00
N VAL A 167 -27.24 -3.66 -8.81
CA VAL A 167 -28.25 -3.87 -7.75
C VAL A 167 -28.95 -2.56 -7.38
N ASP A 168 -28.81 -1.50 -8.21
CA ASP A 168 -29.39 -0.16 -8.02
C ASP A 168 -29.18 0.43 -6.61
N ALA A 169 -28.03 0.13 -6.01
CA ALA A 169 -27.70 0.62 -4.68
C ALA A 169 -27.47 2.14 -4.70
N PRO A 170 -28.05 2.92 -3.74
CA PRO A 170 -27.84 4.36 -3.70
C PRO A 170 -26.36 4.73 -3.60
N ALA A 171 -25.86 5.54 -4.54
CA ALA A 171 -24.44 5.91 -4.63
C ALA A 171 -23.87 6.49 -3.32
N LEU A 172 -24.68 7.27 -2.58
CA LEU A 172 -24.29 7.80 -1.27
C LEU A 172 -24.02 6.69 -0.27
N VAL A 173 -24.85 5.64 -0.21
CA VAL A 173 -24.71 4.51 0.72
C VAL A 173 -23.43 3.74 0.38
N VAL A 174 -23.20 3.46 -0.90
CA VAL A 174 -21.98 2.77 -1.37
C VAL A 174 -20.73 3.57 -1.03
N SER A 175 -20.76 4.90 -1.24
CA SER A 175 -19.63 5.80 -0.93
C SER A 175 -19.32 5.85 0.57
N ILE A 176 -20.34 5.98 1.42
CA ILE A 176 -20.16 5.97 2.89
C ILE A 176 -19.60 4.62 3.34
N PHE A 177 -20.14 3.52 2.81
CA PHE A 177 -19.67 2.18 3.13
C PHE A 177 -18.18 1.98 2.74
N ASP A 178 -17.78 2.39 1.52
CA ASP A 178 -16.37 2.33 1.08
C ASP A 178 -15.45 3.11 2.01
N GLN A 179 -15.83 4.34 2.40
CA GLN A 179 -15.02 5.17 3.28
C GLN A 179 -14.88 4.58 4.68
N VAL A 180 -15.96 4.07 5.26
CA VAL A 180 -15.95 3.41 6.57
C VAL A 180 -15.11 2.15 6.54
N LEU A 181 -15.27 1.33 5.49
CA LEU A 181 -14.49 0.11 5.28
C LEU A 181 -13.00 0.42 5.15
N PHE A 182 -12.64 1.41 4.33
CA PHE A 182 -11.25 1.84 4.15
C PHE A 182 -10.64 2.33 5.46
N LEU A 183 -11.36 3.15 6.21
CA LEU A 183 -10.88 3.70 7.47
C LEU A 183 -10.68 2.60 8.53
N ALA A 184 -11.63 1.69 8.66
CA ALA A 184 -11.53 0.54 9.57
C ALA A 184 -10.34 -0.36 9.19
N TYR A 185 -10.16 -0.65 7.91
CA TYR A 185 -9.04 -1.42 7.40
C TYR A 185 -7.69 -0.71 7.63
N PHE A 186 -7.62 0.59 7.40
CA PHE A 186 -6.44 1.40 7.63
C PHE A 186 -6.02 1.39 9.12
N VAL A 187 -6.98 1.58 10.03
CA VAL A 187 -6.75 1.49 11.48
C VAL A 187 -6.24 0.10 11.88
N TRP A 188 -6.89 -0.95 11.38
CA TRP A 188 -6.46 -2.33 11.63
C TRP A 188 -5.04 -2.61 11.09
N ALA A 189 -4.75 -2.13 9.89
CA ALA A 189 -3.42 -2.24 9.30
C ALA A 189 -2.36 -1.50 10.12
N LEU A 190 -2.62 -0.25 10.54
CA LEU A 190 -1.71 0.50 11.40
C LEU A 190 -1.49 -0.18 12.75
N TRP A 191 -2.55 -0.67 13.37
CA TRP A 191 -2.45 -1.40 14.63
C TRP A 191 -1.54 -2.63 14.50
N GLY A 192 -1.76 -3.44 13.46
CA GLY A 192 -0.94 -4.61 13.15
C GLY A 192 0.51 -4.28 12.78
N PHE A 193 0.74 -3.16 12.09
CA PHE A 193 2.05 -2.70 11.66
C PHE A 193 2.97 -2.37 12.86
N TYR A 194 2.41 -1.78 13.92
CA TYR A 194 3.16 -1.44 15.13
C TYR A 194 3.10 -2.48 16.24
N ARG A 195 1.99 -3.20 16.39
CA ARG A 195 1.75 -4.30 17.35
C ARG A 195 2.32 -4.01 18.75
N GLY A 196 1.89 -2.91 19.36
CA GLY A 196 2.26 -2.55 20.72
C GLY A 196 3.71 -2.06 20.95
N ARG A 197 4.48 -1.91 19.89
CA ARG A 197 5.87 -1.40 19.96
C ARG A 197 5.97 0.11 20.21
N VAL A 198 4.86 0.82 20.17
CA VAL A 198 4.83 2.28 20.27
C VAL A 198 3.95 2.71 21.42
N ARG A 199 4.51 3.52 22.32
CA ARG A 199 3.72 4.13 23.40
C ARG A 199 2.62 5.00 22.80
N LEU A 200 1.47 5.02 23.44
CA LEU A 200 0.30 5.79 22.99
C LEU A 200 -0.13 5.44 21.54
N LEU A 201 -0.03 4.16 21.19
CA LEU A 201 -0.34 3.71 19.83
C LEU A 201 -1.74 4.16 19.37
N ALA A 202 -2.76 4.05 20.22
CA ALA A 202 -4.12 4.49 19.88
C ALA A 202 -4.16 5.99 19.53
N LEU A 203 -3.53 6.85 20.32
CA LEU A 203 -3.48 8.30 20.06
C LEU A 203 -2.73 8.61 18.77
N ARG A 204 -1.65 7.91 18.48
CA ARG A 204 -0.88 8.08 17.24
C ARG A 204 -1.66 7.59 16.01
N ILE A 205 -2.44 6.53 16.15
CA ILE A 205 -3.35 6.07 15.08
C ILE A 205 -4.40 7.15 14.79
N VAL A 206 -5.00 7.76 15.82
CA VAL A 206 -5.92 8.89 15.63
C VAL A 206 -5.24 10.02 14.85
N GLY A 207 -4.01 10.40 15.22
CA GLY A 207 -3.23 11.40 14.47
C GLY A 207 -2.97 11.00 13.01
N GLY A 208 -2.62 9.74 12.74
CA GLY A 208 -2.43 9.23 11.38
C GLY A 208 -3.71 9.23 10.55
N VAL A 209 -4.83 8.87 11.16
CA VAL A 209 -6.17 8.95 10.53
C VAL A 209 -6.54 10.41 10.23
N LEU A 210 -6.31 11.34 11.17
CA LEU A 210 -6.54 12.76 10.92
C LEU A 210 -5.68 13.29 9.77
N GLY A 211 -4.40 12.92 9.73
CA GLY A 211 -3.51 13.26 8.61
C GLY A 211 -4.03 12.75 7.26
N LEU A 212 -4.48 11.50 7.22
CA LEU A 212 -5.09 10.90 6.04
C LEU A 212 -6.34 11.66 5.60
N LEU A 213 -7.26 11.97 6.52
CA LEU A 213 -8.51 12.66 6.22
C LEU A 213 -8.30 14.10 5.78
N ILE A 214 -7.40 14.85 6.44
CA ILE A 214 -7.13 16.23 6.09
C ILE A 214 -6.49 16.32 4.71
N VAL A 215 -5.44 15.54 4.45
CA VAL A 215 -4.72 15.61 3.17
C VAL A 215 -5.56 15.00 2.05
N GLY A 216 -6.18 13.85 2.27
CA GLY A 216 -7.06 13.22 1.30
C GLY A 216 -8.28 14.08 0.99
N GLY A 217 -8.90 14.68 2.00
CA GLY A 217 -10.03 15.60 1.85
C GLY A 217 -9.64 16.88 1.10
N ALA A 218 -8.52 17.50 1.43
CA ALA A 218 -8.01 18.69 0.75
C ALA A 218 -7.69 18.42 -0.73
N LEU A 219 -7.08 17.28 -1.04
CA LEU A 219 -6.81 16.86 -2.41
C LEU A 219 -8.09 16.62 -3.21
N ASN A 220 -9.06 15.91 -2.62
CA ASN A 220 -10.35 15.69 -3.28
C ASN A 220 -11.10 16.99 -3.52
N LEU A 221 -11.10 17.91 -2.54
CA LEU A 221 -11.71 19.25 -2.72
C LEU A 221 -11.01 20.04 -3.83
N ALA A 222 -9.67 20.06 -3.85
CA ALA A 222 -8.91 20.74 -4.90
C ALA A 222 -9.23 20.18 -6.30
N LEU A 223 -9.39 18.85 -6.41
CA LEU A 223 -9.79 18.19 -7.64
C LEU A 223 -11.20 18.58 -8.08
N MET A 224 -12.16 18.61 -7.15
CA MET A 224 -13.53 19.05 -7.47
C MET A 224 -13.59 20.50 -7.94
N LEU A 225 -12.75 21.39 -7.38
CA LEU A 225 -12.68 22.80 -7.77
C LEU A 225 -11.97 23.00 -9.12
N TRP A 226 -11.05 22.11 -9.47
CA TRP A 226 -10.28 22.17 -10.71
C TRP A 226 -10.96 21.39 -11.86
N ALA A 227 -11.98 20.61 -11.56
CA ALA A 227 -12.72 19.81 -12.54
C ALA A 227 -13.20 20.69 -13.72
N PRO A 228 -12.94 20.31 -14.97
CA PRO A 228 -13.56 20.97 -16.11
C PRO A 228 -15.08 20.79 -15.98
N ARG A 229 -15.79 21.93 -16.05
CA ARG A 229 -17.27 21.99 -16.06
C ARG A 229 -17.80 21.54 -17.40
#